data_40c53a138013fef3ba7502340ebbeeae
#
_entry.id   40c53a138013fef3ba7502340ebbeeae
#
_cell.length_a   1.000
_cell.length_b   1.000
_cell.length_c   1.000
_cell.angle_alpha   90.00
_cell.angle_beta   90.00
_cell.angle_gamma   90.00
#
_symmetry.space_group_name_H-M   'P 1'
#
loop_
_entity.id
_entity.type
_entity.pdbx_description
1 polymer ?
#
loop_
_entity_poly.entity_id
_entity_poly.type
_entity_poly.pdbx_seq_one_letter_code
_entity_poly.pdbx_strand_id
1 'polypeptide(L)'
;MIWFLSLFTREYEQRQALLIIFLASSFWGVLWVPMRHIEAMGLSGLWVVVLFHFLPALVMLPLIVKTAPSSRRDWRRAAVAGALMGAGFVLYALGLIVASVTKTVILFYMTPIWSTVIAYFVLRERAGWGRWLAIVAALVGCALVTGVSRDELRFDPADLLGLLSGLFW
;
A
#
# COMPACT_ATOMS: atom_id res chain seq x y z
N MET A 1 -15.34 23.57 0.66
CA MET A 1 -15.67 22.20 1.12
C MET A 1 -16.56 21.44 0.11
N ILE A 2 -17.65 22.02 -0.39
CA ILE A 2 -18.55 21.36 -1.39
C ILE A 2 -17.81 21.09 -2.71
N TRP A 3 -16.99 22.02 -3.20
CA TRP A 3 -16.21 21.87 -4.43
C TRP A 3 -15.16 20.75 -4.33
N PHE A 4 -14.50 20.60 -3.19
CA PHE A 4 -13.55 19.51 -2.94
C PHE A 4 -14.24 18.15 -2.97
N LEU A 5 -15.44 18.04 -2.38
CA LEU A 5 -16.22 16.80 -2.39
C LEU A 5 -16.72 16.42 -3.80
N SER A 6 -16.99 17.42 -4.65
CA SER A 6 -17.43 17.15 -6.03
C SER A 6 -16.35 16.54 -6.92
N LEU A 7 -15.07 16.74 -6.60
CA LEU A 7 -13.96 16.11 -7.32
C LEU A 7 -13.98 14.58 -7.16
N PHE A 8 -14.40 14.06 -6.01
CA PHE A 8 -14.40 12.61 -5.73
C PHE A 8 -15.69 11.89 -6.19
N THR A 9 -16.71 12.64 -6.54
CA THR A 9 -18.00 12.07 -6.99
C THR A 9 -18.26 12.31 -8.50
N ARG A 10 -17.31 12.91 -9.19
CA ARG A 10 -17.40 13.19 -10.63
C ARG A 10 -16.96 11.96 -11.44
N GLU A 11 -17.71 11.63 -12.47
CA GLU A 11 -17.25 10.68 -13.48
C GLU A 11 -16.14 11.32 -14.32
N TYR A 12 -14.98 10.68 -14.38
CA TYR A 12 -13.84 11.12 -15.15
C TYR A 12 -13.71 10.30 -16.43
N GLU A 13 -13.32 10.95 -17.51
CA GLU A 13 -12.89 10.23 -18.71
C GLU A 13 -11.65 9.39 -18.39
N GLN A 14 -11.48 8.27 -19.09
CA GLN A 14 -10.40 7.32 -18.83
C GLN A 14 -9.01 8.00 -18.78
N ARG A 15 -8.75 8.98 -19.67
CA ARG A 15 -7.47 9.73 -19.67
C ARG A 15 -7.30 10.58 -18.42
N GLN A 16 -8.35 11.22 -17.95
CA GLN A 16 -8.31 12.03 -16.73
C GLN A 16 -8.10 11.15 -15.51
N ALA A 17 -8.77 10.00 -15.43
CA ALA A 17 -8.58 9.03 -14.36
C ALA A 17 -7.12 8.52 -14.31
N LEU A 18 -6.53 8.17 -15.47
CA LEU A 18 -5.14 7.75 -15.56
C LEU A 18 -4.17 8.84 -15.11
N LEU A 19 -4.40 10.10 -15.49
CA LEU A 19 -3.57 11.23 -15.05
C LEU A 19 -3.67 11.45 -13.54
N ILE A 20 -4.87 11.36 -12.97
CA ILE A 20 -5.07 11.50 -11.51
C ILE A 20 -4.35 10.39 -10.76
N ILE A 21 -4.46 9.14 -11.24
CA ILE A 21 -3.77 7.99 -10.64
C ILE A 21 -2.26 8.18 -10.74
N PHE A 22 -1.75 8.60 -11.90
CA PHE A 22 -0.32 8.85 -12.10
C PHE A 22 0.21 9.92 -11.15
N LEU A 23 -0.48 11.07 -11.05
CA LEU A 23 -0.08 12.16 -10.16
C LEU A 23 -0.16 11.75 -8.69
N ALA A 24 -1.23 11.05 -8.28
CA ALA A 24 -1.38 10.55 -6.93
C ALA A 24 -0.28 9.54 -6.56
N SER A 25 0.05 8.62 -7.47
CA SER A 25 1.12 7.64 -7.26
C SER A 25 2.50 8.29 -7.21
N SER A 26 2.74 9.31 -8.05
CA SER A 26 3.99 10.08 -8.03
C SER A 26 4.13 10.87 -6.73
N PHE A 27 3.05 11.46 -6.24
CA PHE A 27 3.03 12.16 -4.95
C PHE A 27 3.30 11.21 -3.79
N TRP A 28 2.79 9.98 -3.86
CA TRP A 28 3.10 8.93 -2.89
C TRP A 28 4.60 8.63 -2.80
N GLY A 29 5.28 8.59 -3.95
CA GLY A 29 6.72 8.37 -4.02
C GLY A 29 7.57 9.47 -3.36
N VAL A 30 7.02 10.69 -3.19
CA VAL A 30 7.71 11.84 -2.58
C VAL A 30 7.35 12.01 -1.10
N LEU A 31 6.34 11.30 -0.59
CA LEU A 31 5.84 11.43 0.78
C LEU A 31 6.89 11.19 1.87
N TRP A 32 7.93 10.41 1.58
CA TRP A 32 9.01 10.17 2.53
C TRP A 32 9.81 11.44 2.88
N VAL A 33 9.86 12.44 1.99
CA VAL A 33 10.61 13.69 2.21
C VAL A 33 10.03 14.48 3.40
N PRO A 34 8.73 14.88 3.40
CA PRO A 34 8.15 15.57 4.55
C PRO A 34 8.11 14.68 5.79
N MET A 35 7.96 13.36 5.67
CA MET A 35 8.01 12.45 6.82
C MET A 35 9.38 12.51 7.51
N ARG A 36 10.47 12.44 6.76
CA ARG A 36 11.83 12.57 7.31
C ARG A 36 12.09 13.95 7.92
N HIS A 37 11.54 14.99 7.31
CA HIS A 37 11.69 16.33 7.86
C HIS A 37 11.04 16.45 9.24
N ILE A 38 9.83 15.92 9.41
CA ILE A 38 9.12 15.93 10.70
C ILE A 38 9.83 15.04 11.73
N GLU A 39 10.36 13.89 11.32
CA GLU A 39 11.17 13.02 12.16
C GLU A 39 12.43 13.75 12.67
N ALA A 40 13.11 14.47 11.79
CA ALA A 40 14.28 15.29 12.15
C ALA A 40 13.96 16.43 13.12
N MET A 41 12.71 16.87 13.22
CA MET A 41 12.23 17.83 14.22
C MET A 41 11.99 17.19 15.61
N GLY A 42 12.27 15.88 15.77
CA GLY A 42 12.22 15.16 17.06
C GLY A 42 10.96 14.33 17.27
N LEU A 43 10.09 14.21 16.27
CA LEU A 43 8.93 13.31 16.36
C LEU A 43 9.37 11.88 16.02
N SER A 44 9.01 10.88 16.86
CA SER A 44 9.35 9.49 16.54
C SER A 44 8.68 9.01 15.25
N GLY A 45 9.37 8.17 14.46
CA GLY A 45 8.90 7.68 13.17
C GLY A 45 7.50 7.06 13.22
N LEU A 46 7.14 6.36 14.33
CA LEU A 46 5.78 5.81 14.53
C LEU A 46 4.72 6.91 14.54
N TRP A 47 4.94 8.00 15.26
CA TRP A 47 4.00 9.11 15.32
C TRP A 47 3.89 9.83 13.97
N VAL A 48 5.00 9.93 13.23
CA VAL A 48 4.98 10.48 11.86
C VAL A 48 4.06 9.63 10.99
N VAL A 49 4.20 8.30 11.00
CA VAL A 49 3.33 7.39 10.25
C VAL A 49 1.86 7.56 10.65
N VAL A 50 1.57 7.61 11.96
CA VAL A 50 0.20 7.80 12.45
C VAL A 50 -0.39 9.11 11.95
N LEU A 51 0.33 10.23 12.05
CA LEU A 51 -0.15 11.54 11.60
C LEU A 51 -0.41 11.56 10.10
N PHE A 52 0.49 10.99 9.28
CA PHE A 52 0.33 10.95 7.82
C PHE A 52 -0.84 10.11 7.34
N HIS A 53 -1.33 9.18 8.15
CA HIS A 53 -2.53 8.40 7.82
C HIS A 53 -3.79 8.95 8.49
N PHE A 54 -3.67 9.45 9.71
CA PHE A 54 -4.81 9.95 10.48
C PHE A 54 -5.36 11.27 9.94
N LEU A 55 -4.48 12.22 9.56
CA LEU A 55 -4.92 13.52 9.03
C LEU A 55 -5.70 13.36 7.72
N PRO A 56 -5.24 12.61 6.70
CA PRO A 56 -6.04 12.36 5.50
C PRO A 56 -7.36 11.64 5.81
N ALA A 57 -7.37 10.71 6.78
CA ALA A 57 -8.61 10.02 7.19
C ALA A 57 -9.63 11.01 7.76
N LEU A 58 -9.21 11.96 8.60
CA LEU A 58 -10.07 13.03 9.11
C LEU A 58 -10.62 13.91 7.99
N VAL A 59 -9.77 14.29 7.02
CA VAL A 59 -10.20 15.10 5.87
C VAL A 59 -11.20 14.35 5.00
N MET A 60 -11.06 13.02 4.89
CA MET A 60 -11.98 12.16 4.13
C MET A 60 -13.26 11.82 4.89
N LEU A 61 -13.33 12.04 6.19
CA LEU A 61 -14.50 11.70 7.01
C LEU A 61 -15.82 12.24 6.49
N PRO A 62 -15.93 13.53 6.08
CA PRO A 62 -17.18 14.07 5.52
C PRO A 62 -17.60 13.37 4.23
N LEU A 63 -16.62 12.94 3.40
CA LEU A 63 -16.89 12.19 2.19
C LEU A 63 -17.40 10.79 2.52
N ILE A 64 -16.76 10.10 3.46
CA ILE A 64 -17.16 8.77 3.93
C ILE A 64 -18.60 8.80 4.44
N VAL A 65 -18.94 9.80 5.26
CA VAL A 65 -20.32 9.96 5.78
C VAL A 65 -21.32 10.21 4.66
N LYS A 66 -20.96 11.05 3.67
CA LYS A 66 -21.84 11.39 2.54
C LYS A 66 -22.04 10.22 1.57
N THR A 67 -21.01 9.40 1.36
CA THR A 67 -21.02 8.25 0.44
C THR A 67 -21.22 6.92 1.17
N ALA A 68 -21.63 6.98 2.43
CA ALA A 68 -21.81 5.80 3.27
C ALA A 68 -22.71 4.77 2.58
N PRO A 69 -22.32 3.50 2.55
CA PRO A 69 -23.13 2.46 1.95
C PRO A 69 -24.50 2.35 2.63
N SER A 70 -25.57 2.23 1.86
CA SER A 70 -26.92 2.08 2.39
C SER A 70 -27.18 0.70 2.97
N SER A 71 -26.37 -0.30 2.61
CA SER A 71 -26.52 -1.69 3.00
C SER A 71 -25.51 -2.09 4.08
N ARG A 72 -25.99 -2.84 5.10
CA ARG A 72 -25.12 -3.50 6.09
C ARG A 72 -24.05 -4.41 5.45
N ARG A 73 -24.39 -5.06 4.36
CA ARG A 73 -23.48 -5.95 3.64
C ARG A 73 -22.30 -5.18 3.05
N ASP A 74 -22.55 -4.02 2.47
CA ASP A 74 -21.52 -3.21 1.85
C ASP A 74 -20.66 -2.51 2.90
N TRP A 75 -21.24 -2.11 4.04
CA TRP A 75 -20.48 -1.67 5.22
C TRP A 75 -19.50 -2.72 5.72
N ARG A 76 -19.96 -3.98 5.85
CA ARG A 76 -19.08 -5.08 6.27
C ARG A 76 -17.95 -5.31 5.26
N ARG A 77 -18.25 -5.28 3.97
CA ARG A 77 -17.23 -5.40 2.92
C ARG A 77 -16.21 -4.29 2.97
N ALA A 78 -16.66 -3.03 3.07
CA ALA A 78 -15.79 -1.88 3.20
C ALA A 78 -14.94 -1.93 4.47
N ALA A 79 -15.51 -2.32 5.60
CA ALA A 79 -14.81 -2.47 6.87
C ALA A 79 -13.75 -3.58 6.81
N VAL A 80 -14.06 -4.73 6.21
CA VAL A 80 -13.09 -5.83 6.05
C VAL A 80 -11.95 -5.39 5.12
N ALA A 81 -12.27 -4.79 3.96
CA ALA A 81 -11.25 -4.30 3.05
C ALA A 81 -10.35 -3.24 3.71
N GLY A 82 -10.95 -2.27 4.41
CA GLY A 82 -10.20 -1.24 5.13
C GLY A 82 -9.34 -1.82 6.28
N ALA A 83 -9.85 -2.82 7.00
CA ALA A 83 -9.09 -3.50 8.05
C ALA A 83 -7.90 -4.28 7.49
N LEU A 84 -8.07 -4.98 6.36
CA LEU A 84 -6.98 -5.71 5.70
C LEU A 84 -5.91 -4.74 5.20
N MET A 85 -6.30 -3.68 4.47
CA MET A 85 -5.35 -2.66 4.02
C MET A 85 -4.65 -1.98 5.20
N GLY A 86 -5.38 -1.60 6.24
CA GLY A 86 -4.81 -1.02 7.44
C GLY A 86 -3.81 -1.96 8.13
N ALA A 87 -4.13 -3.24 8.23
CA ALA A 87 -3.22 -4.26 8.75
C ALA A 87 -1.95 -4.35 7.89
N GLY A 88 -2.09 -4.36 6.55
CA GLY A 88 -0.96 -4.33 5.62
C GLY A 88 -0.04 -3.14 5.88
N PHE A 89 -0.59 -1.95 6.05
CA PHE A 89 0.20 -0.75 6.39
C PHE A 89 0.93 -0.85 7.72
N VAL A 90 0.24 -1.29 8.77
CA VAL A 90 0.84 -1.44 10.11
C VAL A 90 1.97 -2.46 10.08
N LEU A 91 1.76 -3.61 9.44
CA LEU A 91 2.77 -4.66 9.31
C LEU A 91 3.99 -4.16 8.51
N TYR A 92 3.75 -3.41 7.43
CA TYR A 92 4.83 -2.79 6.66
C TYR A 92 5.65 -1.80 7.49
N ALA A 93 4.97 -0.88 8.19
CA ALA A 93 5.63 0.12 9.04
C ALA A 93 6.41 -0.54 10.18
N LEU A 94 5.85 -1.58 10.83
CA LEU A 94 6.56 -2.36 11.85
C LEU A 94 7.76 -3.08 11.26
N GLY A 95 7.63 -3.68 10.07
CA GLY A 95 8.75 -4.33 9.38
C GLY A 95 9.90 -3.38 9.10
N LEU A 96 9.62 -2.13 8.71
CA LEU A 96 10.66 -1.09 8.50
C LEU A 96 11.38 -0.69 9.79
N ILE A 97 10.78 -0.90 10.96
CA ILE A 97 11.35 -0.53 12.27
C ILE A 97 12.11 -1.69 12.90
N VAL A 98 11.55 -2.91 12.87
CA VAL A 98 12.09 -4.06 13.63
C VAL A 98 12.84 -5.07 12.77
N ALA A 99 12.70 -5.00 11.44
CA ALA A 99 13.41 -5.87 10.50
C ALA A 99 14.35 -5.05 9.60
N SER A 100 15.03 -5.72 8.68
CA SER A 100 15.78 -5.01 7.62
C SER A 100 14.84 -4.27 6.69
N VAL A 101 15.09 -2.97 6.48
CA VAL A 101 14.33 -2.13 5.55
C VAL A 101 14.31 -2.74 4.15
N THR A 102 15.48 -3.18 3.65
CA THR A 102 15.65 -3.82 2.35
C THR A 102 14.75 -5.05 2.21
N LYS A 103 14.79 -5.97 3.19
CA LYS A 103 13.96 -7.18 3.18
C LYS A 103 12.48 -6.87 3.25
N THR A 104 12.08 -5.96 4.15
CA THR A 104 10.68 -5.55 4.28
C THR A 104 10.12 -5.03 2.97
N VAL A 105 10.88 -4.19 2.27
CA VAL A 105 10.47 -3.63 0.97
C VAL A 105 10.37 -4.73 -0.09
N ILE A 106 11.37 -5.61 -0.20
CA ILE A 106 11.35 -6.70 -1.19
C ILE A 106 10.18 -7.66 -0.93
N LEU A 107 9.97 -8.04 0.34
CA LEU A 107 8.88 -8.94 0.71
C LEU A 107 7.51 -8.31 0.52
N PHE A 108 7.36 -7.01 0.76
CA PHE A 108 6.16 -6.27 0.41
C PHE A 108 5.90 -6.27 -1.11
N TYR A 109 6.94 -6.10 -1.93
CA TYR A 109 6.83 -6.16 -3.40
C TYR A 109 6.50 -7.56 -3.94
N MET A 110 6.35 -8.57 -3.10
CA MET A 110 5.72 -9.84 -3.49
C MET A 110 4.18 -9.75 -3.63
N THR A 111 3.57 -8.60 -3.32
CA THR A 111 2.12 -8.33 -3.52
C THR A 111 1.58 -8.80 -4.89
N PRO A 112 2.23 -8.58 -6.04
CA PRO A 112 1.75 -9.06 -7.33
C PRO A 112 1.69 -10.60 -7.43
N ILE A 113 2.53 -11.31 -6.68
CA ILE A 113 2.48 -12.77 -6.58
C ILE A 113 1.21 -13.17 -5.82
N TRP A 114 0.99 -12.58 -4.63
CA TRP A 114 -0.18 -12.85 -3.80
C TRP A 114 -1.47 -12.55 -4.54
N SER A 115 -1.56 -11.38 -5.19
CA SER A 115 -2.74 -11.01 -5.98
C SER A 115 -2.99 -11.98 -7.14
N THR A 116 -1.93 -12.49 -7.78
CA THR A 116 -2.04 -13.46 -8.86
C THR A 116 -2.51 -14.83 -8.37
N VAL A 117 -1.96 -15.28 -7.22
CA VAL A 117 -2.37 -16.55 -6.59
C VAL A 117 -3.81 -16.48 -6.12
N ILE A 118 -4.20 -15.40 -5.45
CA ILE A 118 -5.59 -15.19 -4.99
C ILE A 118 -6.54 -15.12 -6.18
N ALA A 119 -6.20 -14.37 -7.24
CA ALA A 119 -7.02 -14.31 -8.46
C ALA A 119 -7.20 -15.68 -9.11
N TYR A 120 -6.16 -16.51 -9.13
CA TYR A 120 -6.26 -17.86 -9.65
C TYR A 120 -7.24 -18.73 -8.86
N PHE A 121 -7.16 -18.74 -7.52
CA PHE A 121 -8.01 -19.60 -6.69
C PHE A 121 -9.43 -19.04 -6.47
N VAL A 122 -9.57 -17.71 -6.29
CA VAL A 122 -10.84 -17.07 -5.95
C VAL A 122 -11.62 -16.66 -7.19
N LEU A 123 -10.96 -16.02 -8.15
CA LEU A 123 -11.60 -15.53 -9.39
C LEU A 123 -11.53 -16.56 -10.53
N ARG A 124 -10.75 -17.64 -10.35
CA ARG A 124 -10.49 -18.67 -11.38
C ARG A 124 -9.88 -18.09 -12.66
N GLU A 125 -9.15 -16.97 -12.53
CA GLU A 125 -8.44 -16.32 -13.63
C GLU A 125 -7.07 -16.99 -13.82
N ARG A 126 -6.73 -17.32 -15.07
CA ARG A 126 -5.40 -17.88 -15.40
C ARG A 126 -4.45 -16.72 -15.72
N ALA A 127 -3.38 -16.58 -14.95
CA ALA A 127 -2.32 -15.65 -15.27
C ALA A 127 -1.56 -16.13 -16.53
N GLY A 128 -1.53 -15.29 -17.55
CA GLY A 128 -0.71 -15.54 -18.73
C GLY A 128 0.80 -15.48 -18.40
N TRP A 129 1.61 -16.13 -19.24
CA TRP A 129 3.07 -16.18 -19.07
C TRP A 129 3.70 -14.79 -18.93
N GLY A 130 3.21 -13.79 -19.68
CA GLY A 130 3.69 -12.42 -19.60
C GLY A 130 3.56 -11.79 -18.21
N ARG A 131 2.51 -12.14 -17.44
CA ARG A 131 2.33 -11.67 -16.06
C ARG A 131 3.41 -12.23 -15.13
N TRP A 132 3.75 -13.51 -15.27
CA TRP A 132 4.82 -14.13 -14.48
C TRP A 132 6.19 -13.55 -14.82
N LEU A 133 6.48 -13.33 -16.10
CA LEU A 133 7.71 -12.65 -16.53
C LEU A 133 7.82 -11.24 -15.95
N ALA A 134 6.73 -10.46 -15.97
CA ALA A 134 6.71 -9.12 -15.39
C ALA A 134 6.96 -9.15 -13.88
N ILE A 135 6.38 -10.10 -13.15
CA ILE A 135 6.60 -10.28 -11.71
C ILE A 135 8.08 -10.60 -11.44
N VAL A 136 8.66 -11.56 -12.15
CA VAL A 136 10.07 -11.93 -11.99
C VAL A 136 10.99 -10.74 -12.29
N ALA A 137 10.75 -10.04 -13.40
CA ALA A 137 11.53 -8.87 -13.78
C ALA A 137 11.44 -7.75 -12.72
N ALA A 138 10.25 -7.51 -12.16
CA ALA A 138 10.05 -6.52 -11.10
C ALA A 138 10.81 -6.89 -9.81
N LEU A 139 10.75 -8.16 -9.38
CA LEU A 139 11.48 -8.63 -8.20
C LEU A 139 12.99 -8.56 -8.38
N VAL A 140 13.49 -8.98 -9.54
CA VAL A 140 14.93 -8.86 -9.87
C VAL A 140 15.35 -7.39 -9.87
N GLY A 141 14.58 -6.50 -10.51
CA GLY A 141 14.83 -5.07 -10.51
C GLY A 141 14.85 -4.48 -9.09
N CYS A 142 13.89 -4.87 -8.25
CA CYS A 142 13.84 -4.45 -6.86
C CYS A 142 15.09 -4.92 -6.08
N ALA A 143 15.48 -6.18 -6.22
CA ALA A 143 16.66 -6.73 -5.57
C ALA A 143 17.95 -6.03 -6.01
N LEU A 144 18.09 -5.69 -7.30
CA LEU A 144 19.24 -4.96 -7.83
C LEU A 144 19.32 -3.53 -7.28
N VAL A 145 18.18 -2.83 -7.23
CA VAL A 145 18.13 -1.43 -6.75
C VAL A 145 18.37 -1.34 -5.25
N THR A 146 17.86 -2.29 -4.48
CA THR A 146 18.01 -2.32 -3.02
C THR A 146 19.36 -2.86 -2.55
N GLY A 147 20.14 -3.49 -3.44
CA GLY A 147 21.49 -3.98 -3.13
C GLY A 147 21.49 -5.12 -2.12
N VAL A 148 20.68 -6.16 -2.35
CA VAL A 148 20.58 -7.32 -1.45
C VAL A 148 21.94 -7.93 -1.15
N SER A 149 22.33 -7.96 0.12
CA SER A 149 23.53 -8.63 0.60
C SER A 149 23.28 -10.12 0.92
N ARG A 150 24.36 -10.90 1.02
CA ARG A 150 24.26 -12.34 1.38
C ARG A 150 23.65 -12.54 2.78
N ASP A 151 23.86 -11.62 3.70
CA ASP A 151 23.33 -11.69 5.06
C ASP A 151 21.82 -11.46 5.09
N GLU A 152 21.29 -10.70 4.13
CA GLU A 152 19.86 -10.47 3.97
C GLU A 152 19.12 -11.68 3.37
N LEU A 153 19.82 -12.70 2.88
CA LEU A 153 19.22 -13.97 2.44
C LEU A 153 18.85 -14.90 3.61
N ARG A 154 19.33 -14.61 4.82
CA ARG A 154 18.94 -15.37 6.02
C ARG A 154 17.56 -14.90 6.47
N PHE A 155 16.64 -15.84 6.60
CA PHE A 155 15.28 -15.55 7.09
C PHE A 155 15.30 -15.23 8.59
N ASP A 156 14.73 -14.11 8.95
CA ASP A 156 14.46 -13.70 10.32
C ASP A 156 12.94 -13.75 10.57
N PRO A 157 12.44 -14.15 11.76
CA PRO A 157 11.01 -14.11 12.06
C PRO A 157 10.37 -12.73 11.82
N ALA A 158 11.10 -11.64 11.98
CA ALA A 158 10.62 -10.29 11.68
C ALA A 158 10.35 -10.04 10.19
N ASP A 159 10.94 -10.83 9.28
CA ASP A 159 10.71 -10.75 7.84
C ASP A 159 9.25 -11.13 7.47
N LEU A 160 8.57 -11.90 8.34
CA LEU A 160 7.14 -12.20 8.19
C LEU A 160 6.28 -10.93 8.15
N LEU A 161 6.70 -9.85 8.79
CA LEU A 161 5.98 -8.58 8.75
C LEU A 161 5.91 -8.02 7.33
N GLY A 162 7.03 -8.00 6.62
CA GLY A 162 7.09 -7.60 5.21
C GLY A 162 6.26 -8.50 4.30
N LEU A 163 6.37 -9.82 4.50
CA LEU A 163 5.65 -10.81 3.70
C LEU A 163 4.13 -10.70 3.89
N LEU A 164 3.66 -10.64 5.13
CA LEU A 164 2.24 -10.51 5.46
C LEU A 164 1.68 -9.15 5.05
N SER A 165 2.49 -8.08 5.13
CA SER A 165 2.07 -6.77 4.66
C SER A 165 1.70 -6.79 3.18
N GLY A 166 2.51 -7.47 2.35
CA GLY A 166 2.23 -7.65 0.93
C GLY A 166 1.03 -8.55 0.63
N LEU A 167 0.70 -9.49 1.53
CA LEU A 167 -0.49 -10.35 1.41
C LEU A 167 -1.79 -9.60 1.72
N PHE A 168 -1.76 -8.70 2.73
CA PHE A 168 -2.94 -7.94 3.15
C PHE A 168 -3.19 -6.68 2.31
N TRP A 169 -2.20 -6.23 1.57
CA TRP A 169 -2.30 -5.11 0.62
C TRP A 169 -2.99 -5.52 -0.67
#